data_990d5d27cb8c98228428f91e7767ac7c
#
_entry.id   990d5d27cb8c98228428f91e7767ac7c
#
_cell.length_a   1.000
_cell.length_b   1.000
_cell.length_c   1.000
_cell.angle_alpha   90.00
_cell.angle_beta   90.00
_cell.angle_gamma   90.00
#
_symmetry.space_group_name_H-M   'P 1'
#
loop_
_entity.id
_entity.type
_entity.pdbx_description
1 polymer ?
#
loop_
_entity_poly.entity_id
_entity_poly.type
_entity_poly.pdbx_seq_one_letter_code
_entity_poly.pdbx_strand_id
1 'polypeptide(L)'
;NSIGCLYVIRDPRNIITSIKNHYQLDDDQAIKWITSEKNFIYDVHNFDECGYSDFQFISSWNMNYKSWKIQKKIPIKFIKYEDMVDQTYAIFFDVIKFINKTTNNGEKINKTKLKNVLKSTSFEVLKKTEIDKGFTEAVPTRENKNKKIPFFNLGPKNNWKNILTEDLREKLDK
;
A
#
# COMPACT_ATOMS: atom_id res chain seq x y z
N ASN A 1 -16.01 11.46 -10.47
CA ASN A 1 -16.14 10.35 -11.43
C ASN A 1 -14.75 9.80 -11.73
N SER A 2 -14.49 8.51 -11.37
CA SER A 2 -13.22 7.84 -11.67
C SER A 2 -13.22 7.36 -13.13
N ILE A 3 -12.14 7.63 -13.85
CA ILE A 3 -11.95 7.25 -15.26
C ILE A 3 -11.12 5.97 -15.42
N GLY A 4 -10.47 5.51 -14.37
CA GLY A 4 -9.66 4.29 -14.32
C GLY A 4 -9.07 4.07 -12.93
N CYS A 5 -8.48 2.90 -12.70
CA CYS A 5 -7.88 2.52 -11.43
C CYS A 5 -6.54 1.81 -11.64
N LEU A 6 -5.58 2.12 -10.78
CA LEU A 6 -4.36 1.34 -10.59
C LEU A 6 -4.51 0.55 -9.29
N TYR A 7 -4.56 -0.77 -9.38
CA TYR A 7 -4.72 -1.64 -8.22
C TYR A 7 -3.41 -2.38 -7.94
N VAL A 8 -2.73 -1.97 -6.88
CA VAL A 8 -1.48 -2.62 -6.45
C VAL A 8 -1.85 -3.78 -5.53
N ILE A 9 -1.37 -4.98 -5.87
CA ILE A 9 -1.59 -6.20 -5.09
C ILE A 9 -0.26 -6.74 -4.55
N ARG A 10 -0.29 -7.22 -3.33
CA ARG A 10 0.83 -7.89 -2.67
C ARG A 10 0.34 -9.13 -1.94
N ASP A 11 1.22 -10.14 -1.78
CA ASP A 11 0.93 -11.32 -0.95
C ASP A 11 0.45 -10.88 0.44
N PRO A 12 -0.73 -11.33 0.91
CA PRO A 12 -1.29 -10.92 2.20
C PRO A 12 -0.37 -11.21 3.38
N ARG A 13 0.45 -12.25 3.30
CA ARG A 13 1.45 -12.60 4.31
C ARG A 13 2.54 -11.52 4.45
N ASN A 14 2.90 -10.85 3.36
CA ASN A 14 3.79 -9.68 3.40
C ASN A 14 3.09 -8.44 3.95
N ILE A 15 1.77 -8.32 3.77
CA ILE A 15 1.01 -7.18 4.27
C ILE A 15 0.90 -7.22 5.80
N ILE A 16 0.77 -8.41 6.40
CA ILE A 16 0.64 -8.57 7.86
C ILE A 16 1.75 -7.85 8.63
N THR A 17 3.00 -7.98 8.21
CA THR A 17 4.10 -7.29 8.88
C THR A 17 3.97 -5.78 8.82
N SER A 18 3.44 -5.25 7.70
CA SER A 18 3.22 -3.82 7.53
C SER A 18 2.08 -3.29 8.40
N ILE A 19 0.94 -3.99 8.45
CA ILE A 19 -0.19 -3.58 9.30
C ILE A 19 0.12 -3.74 10.79
N LYS A 20 0.85 -4.79 11.19
CA LYS A 20 1.36 -4.93 12.57
C LYS A 20 2.19 -3.72 12.98
N ASN A 21 3.14 -3.31 12.13
CA ASN A 21 3.98 -2.15 12.39
C ASN A 21 3.16 -0.86 12.45
N HIS A 22 2.36 -0.58 11.42
CA HIS A 22 1.65 0.68 11.28
C HIS A 22 0.57 0.87 12.36
N TYR A 23 -0.24 -0.16 12.61
CA TYR A 23 -1.33 -0.11 13.60
C TYR A 23 -0.93 -0.64 14.98
N GLN A 24 0.34 -1.03 15.18
CA GLN A 24 0.86 -1.58 16.44
C GLN A 24 0.02 -2.77 16.94
N LEU A 25 -0.26 -3.72 16.05
CA LEU A 25 -1.08 -4.90 16.31
C LEU A 25 -0.22 -6.10 16.71
N ASP A 26 -0.78 -6.97 17.54
CA ASP A 26 -0.28 -8.32 17.72
C ASP A 26 -0.66 -9.22 16.52
N ASP A 27 -0.25 -10.50 16.56
CA ASP A 27 -0.45 -11.43 15.46
C ASP A 27 -1.93 -11.73 15.21
N ASP A 28 -2.70 -11.98 16.26
CA ASP A 28 -4.13 -12.33 16.15
C ASP A 28 -4.95 -11.12 15.70
N GLN A 29 -4.62 -9.94 16.16
CA GLN A 29 -5.23 -8.68 15.70
C GLN A 29 -4.95 -8.43 14.22
N ALA A 30 -3.72 -8.68 13.77
CA ALA A 30 -3.33 -8.49 12.37
C ALA A 30 -4.01 -9.50 11.44
N ILE A 31 -4.13 -10.76 11.85
CA ILE A 31 -4.90 -11.77 11.12
C ILE A 31 -6.35 -11.34 11.03
N LYS A 32 -6.98 -10.99 12.15
CA LYS A 32 -8.36 -10.51 12.18
C LYS A 32 -8.55 -9.29 11.28
N TRP A 33 -7.59 -8.37 11.26
CA TRP A 33 -7.66 -7.18 10.41
C TRP A 33 -7.71 -7.54 8.93
N ILE A 34 -6.85 -8.46 8.46
CA ILE A 34 -6.75 -8.81 7.03
C ILE A 34 -7.86 -9.76 6.56
N THR A 35 -8.47 -10.51 7.48
CA THR A 35 -9.53 -11.49 7.19
C THR A 35 -10.95 -10.98 7.44
N SER A 36 -11.11 -9.88 8.18
CA SER A 36 -12.43 -9.34 8.51
C SER A 36 -13.15 -8.77 7.29
N GLU A 37 -14.33 -9.31 6.97
CA GLU A 37 -15.17 -8.79 5.90
C GLU A 37 -15.82 -7.44 6.22
N LYS A 38 -15.83 -7.04 7.50
CA LYS A 38 -16.40 -5.76 7.97
C LYS A 38 -15.31 -4.72 8.24
N ASN A 39 -14.14 -4.87 7.63
CA ASN A 39 -13.03 -3.96 7.87
C ASN A 39 -13.20 -2.64 7.11
N PHE A 40 -12.88 -1.55 7.79
CA PHE A 40 -12.89 -0.20 7.23
C PHE A 40 -11.80 0.64 7.90
N ILE A 41 -11.39 1.70 7.24
CA ILE A 41 -10.50 2.72 7.80
C ILE A 41 -11.16 4.10 7.70
N TYR A 42 -10.84 4.96 8.66
CA TYR A 42 -11.25 6.35 8.68
C TYR A 42 -10.25 7.16 9.50
N ASP A 43 -10.17 8.44 9.23
CA ASP A 43 -9.32 9.35 10.00
C ASP A 43 -10.08 9.81 11.26
N VAL A 44 -9.67 9.27 12.41
CA VAL A 44 -10.29 9.57 13.71
C VAL A 44 -10.11 11.04 14.08
N HIS A 45 -8.95 11.64 13.79
CA HIS A 45 -8.69 13.03 14.14
C HIS A 45 -9.58 13.99 13.35
N ASN A 46 -9.72 13.77 12.04
CA ASN A 46 -10.65 14.55 11.23
C ASN A 46 -12.10 14.39 11.72
N PHE A 47 -12.48 13.19 12.15
CA PHE A 47 -13.82 12.96 12.67
C PHE A 47 -14.04 13.73 13.98
N ASP A 48 -13.08 13.68 14.89
CA ASP A 48 -13.18 14.38 16.19
C ASP A 48 -13.17 15.90 16.03
N GLU A 49 -12.40 16.44 15.06
CA GLU A 49 -12.29 17.89 14.84
C GLU A 49 -13.40 18.47 13.96
N CYS A 50 -13.78 17.75 12.90
CA CYS A 50 -14.68 18.27 11.86
C CYS A 50 -16.05 17.60 11.83
N GLY A 51 -16.28 16.56 12.63
CA GLY A 51 -17.50 15.76 12.63
C GLY A 51 -17.68 14.88 11.38
N TYR A 52 -16.66 14.77 10.56
CA TYR A 52 -16.67 13.99 9.33
C TYR A 52 -15.26 13.43 9.03
N SER A 53 -15.18 12.28 8.40
CA SER A 53 -13.92 11.65 7.98
C SER A 53 -14.10 10.90 6.68
N ASP A 54 -13.00 10.72 5.95
CA ASP A 54 -12.93 9.84 4.77
C ASP A 54 -13.07 8.38 5.19
N PHE A 55 -14.30 7.90 5.18
CA PHE A 55 -14.60 6.52 5.46
C PHE A 55 -14.32 5.64 4.23
N GLN A 56 -13.44 4.65 4.39
CA GLN A 56 -13.11 3.69 3.35
C GLN A 56 -13.46 2.27 3.82
N PHE A 57 -14.46 1.65 3.19
CA PHE A 57 -14.77 0.25 3.41
C PHE A 57 -13.77 -0.61 2.65
N ILE A 58 -12.98 -1.41 3.36
CA ILE A 58 -11.91 -2.22 2.80
C ILE A 58 -12.33 -3.68 2.66
N SER A 59 -13.11 -4.21 3.60
CA SER A 59 -13.44 -5.63 3.73
C SER A 59 -12.18 -6.49 3.99
N SER A 60 -12.29 -7.82 3.88
CA SER A 60 -11.12 -8.69 3.92
C SER A 60 -10.26 -8.50 2.67
N TRP A 61 -8.96 -8.84 2.76
CA TRP A 61 -8.06 -8.77 1.61
C TRP A 61 -8.61 -9.54 0.39
N ASN A 62 -9.15 -10.74 0.62
CA ASN A 62 -9.69 -11.60 -0.43
C ASN A 62 -10.94 -10.97 -1.08
N MET A 63 -11.88 -10.47 -0.28
CA MET A 63 -13.10 -9.83 -0.79
C MET A 63 -12.79 -8.52 -1.50
N ASN A 64 -11.87 -7.73 -0.98
CA ASN A 64 -11.40 -6.51 -1.64
C ASN A 64 -10.82 -6.83 -3.02
N TYR A 65 -9.87 -7.76 -3.10
CA TYR A 65 -9.28 -8.17 -4.37
C TYR A 65 -10.33 -8.71 -5.36
N LYS A 66 -11.22 -9.60 -4.90
CA LYS A 66 -12.28 -10.16 -5.75
C LYS A 66 -13.21 -9.09 -6.29
N SER A 67 -13.63 -8.14 -5.46
CA SER A 67 -14.53 -7.06 -5.86
C SER A 67 -13.94 -6.20 -6.98
N TRP A 68 -12.65 -5.88 -6.89
CA TRP A 68 -11.94 -5.15 -7.93
C TRP A 68 -11.74 -5.98 -9.20
N LYS A 69 -11.50 -7.28 -9.06
CA LYS A 69 -11.29 -8.19 -10.21
C LYS A 69 -12.54 -8.40 -11.06
N ILE A 70 -13.72 -8.42 -10.46
CA ILE A 70 -14.98 -8.69 -11.18
C ILE A 70 -15.65 -7.43 -11.72
N GLN A 71 -15.34 -6.25 -11.19
CA GLN A 71 -15.93 -5.02 -11.68
C GLN A 71 -15.47 -4.70 -13.12
N LYS A 72 -16.38 -4.13 -13.97
CA LYS A 72 -16.14 -3.81 -15.38
C LYS A 72 -16.53 -2.39 -15.76
N LYS A 73 -16.89 -1.55 -14.79
CA LYS A 73 -17.38 -0.19 -15.05
C LYS A 73 -16.29 0.79 -15.47
N ILE A 74 -15.08 0.57 -14.98
CA ILE A 74 -13.90 1.38 -15.31
C ILE A 74 -12.72 0.47 -15.64
N PRO A 75 -11.78 0.89 -16.50
CA PRO A 75 -10.56 0.14 -16.76
C PRO A 75 -9.70 0.05 -15.48
N ILE A 76 -9.14 -1.14 -15.23
CA ILE A 76 -8.23 -1.37 -14.11
C ILE A 76 -6.92 -1.95 -14.61
N LYS A 77 -5.81 -1.42 -14.12
CA LYS A 77 -4.49 -2.03 -14.26
C LYS A 77 -4.08 -2.64 -12.93
N PHE A 78 -4.01 -3.98 -12.89
CA PHE A 78 -3.45 -4.71 -11.75
C PHE A 78 -1.93 -4.71 -11.84
N ILE A 79 -1.28 -4.43 -10.71
CA ILE A 79 0.17 -4.36 -10.57
C ILE A 79 0.58 -5.21 -9.37
N LYS A 80 1.41 -6.22 -9.56
CA LYS A 80 2.00 -6.93 -8.43
C LYS A 80 3.13 -6.10 -7.84
N TYR A 81 3.15 -6.00 -6.52
CA TYR A 81 4.19 -5.24 -5.82
C TYR A 81 5.59 -5.79 -6.12
N GLU A 82 5.73 -7.10 -6.17
CA GLU A 82 6.98 -7.77 -6.46
C GLU A 82 7.49 -7.40 -7.86
N ASP A 83 6.63 -7.45 -8.89
CA ASP A 83 6.97 -7.04 -10.25
C ASP A 83 7.36 -5.54 -10.30
N MET A 84 6.68 -4.70 -9.50
CA MET A 84 7.00 -3.27 -9.40
C MET A 84 8.40 -3.04 -8.80
N VAL A 85 8.83 -3.88 -7.88
CA VAL A 85 10.19 -3.82 -7.29
C VAL A 85 11.23 -4.35 -8.27
N ASP A 86 10.97 -5.51 -8.87
CA ASP A 86 11.96 -6.21 -9.70
C ASP A 86 12.13 -5.57 -11.08
N GLN A 87 11.04 -5.02 -11.64
CA GLN A 87 10.98 -4.45 -12.98
C GLN A 87 10.46 -3.01 -12.96
N THR A 88 10.92 -2.23 -12.00
CA THR A 88 10.39 -0.88 -11.69
C THR A 88 10.18 -0.02 -12.93
N TYR A 89 11.20 0.12 -13.79
CA TYR A 89 11.10 0.95 -14.98
C TYR A 89 10.01 0.47 -15.96
N ALA A 90 9.97 -0.82 -16.25
CA ALA A 90 9.01 -1.41 -17.19
C ALA A 90 7.58 -1.25 -16.68
N ILE A 91 7.34 -1.54 -15.40
CA ILE A 91 6.02 -1.42 -14.77
C ILE A 91 5.54 0.03 -14.78
N PHE A 92 6.38 1.00 -14.37
CA PHE A 92 5.97 2.40 -14.36
C PHE A 92 5.83 2.99 -15.77
N PHE A 93 6.61 2.53 -16.74
CA PHE A 93 6.40 2.87 -18.15
C PHE A 93 5.02 2.40 -18.65
N ASP A 94 4.61 1.20 -18.29
CA ASP A 94 3.29 0.67 -18.62
C ASP A 94 2.14 1.33 -17.84
N VAL A 95 2.40 1.77 -16.60
CA VAL A 95 1.45 2.60 -15.84
C VAL A 95 1.18 3.90 -16.57
N ILE A 96 2.21 4.61 -17.04
CA ILE A 96 2.02 5.86 -17.79
C ILE A 96 1.27 5.61 -19.11
N LYS A 97 1.58 4.52 -19.83
CA LYS A 97 0.80 4.13 -21.02
C LYS A 97 -0.68 3.92 -20.70
N PHE A 98 -0.97 3.23 -19.59
CA PHE A 98 -2.34 3.01 -19.16
C PHE A 98 -3.04 4.33 -18.84
N ILE A 99 -2.40 5.22 -18.09
CA ILE A 99 -2.93 6.56 -17.78
C ILE A 99 -3.20 7.33 -19.07
N ASN A 100 -2.22 7.44 -19.99
CA ASN A 100 -2.38 8.16 -21.24
C ASN A 100 -3.55 7.61 -22.07
N LYS A 101 -3.68 6.28 -22.16
CA LYS A 101 -4.80 5.63 -22.85
C LYS A 101 -6.14 5.97 -22.19
N THR A 102 -6.22 5.94 -20.87
CA THR A 102 -7.47 6.16 -20.13
C THR A 102 -7.89 7.62 -20.14
N THR A 103 -6.93 8.55 -20.16
CA THR A 103 -7.18 9.99 -20.23
C THR A 103 -7.24 10.55 -21.66
N ASN A 104 -7.10 9.69 -22.68
CA ASN A 104 -6.93 10.08 -24.09
C ASN A 104 -5.78 11.10 -24.31
N ASN A 105 -4.74 11.02 -23.47
CA ASN A 105 -3.56 11.86 -23.61
C ASN A 105 -2.58 11.21 -24.59
N GLY A 106 -2.38 11.84 -25.74
CA GLY A 106 -1.48 11.37 -26.81
C GLY A 106 0.01 11.69 -26.58
N GLU A 107 0.39 12.27 -25.43
CA GLU A 107 1.77 12.66 -25.19
C GLU A 107 2.74 11.48 -25.15
N LYS A 108 3.90 11.68 -25.80
CA LYS A 108 5.00 10.70 -25.73
C LYS A 108 5.62 10.66 -24.34
N ILE A 109 5.83 9.47 -23.84
CA ILE A 109 6.47 9.26 -22.52
C ILE A 109 7.92 9.72 -22.57
N ASN A 110 8.26 10.70 -21.73
CA ASN A 110 9.64 11.16 -21.57
C ASN A 110 10.43 10.14 -20.74
N LYS A 111 11.20 9.29 -21.41
CA LYS A 111 11.98 8.19 -20.80
C LYS A 111 13.03 8.70 -19.80
N THR A 112 13.68 9.82 -20.08
CA THR A 112 14.68 10.42 -19.18
C THR A 112 14.03 10.95 -17.91
N LYS A 113 12.91 11.66 -18.03
CA LYS A 113 12.13 12.15 -16.88
C LYS A 113 11.66 10.97 -16.01
N LEU A 114 11.14 9.90 -16.64
CA LEU A 114 10.72 8.70 -15.90
C LEU A 114 11.90 8.10 -15.10
N LYS A 115 13.08 7.90 -15.71
CA LYS A 115 14.24 7.38 -15.00
C LYS A 115 14.65 8.26 -13.81
N ASN A 116 14.64 9.58 -13.98
CA ASN A 116 14.99 10.52 -12.92
C ASN A 116 13.98 10.46 -11.76
N VAL A 117 12.68 10.40 -12.06
CA VAL A 117 11.60 10.26 -11.05
C VAL A 117 11.79 8.98 -10.27
N LEU A 118 11.95 7.83 -10.95
CA LEU A 118 12.13 6.53 -10.27
C LEU A 118 13.36 6.51 -9.36
N LYS A 119 14.45 7.18 -9.77
CA LYS A 119 15.63 7.32 -8.93
C LYS A 119 15.38 8.17 -7.69
N SER A 120 14.72 9.32 -7.86
CA SER A 120 14.43 10.25 -6.75
C SER A 120 13.34 9.78 -5.79
N THR A 121 12.52 8.81 -6.20
CA THR A 121 11.46 8.20 -5.40
C THR A 121 11.74 6.74 -5.02
N SER A 122 13.00 6.31 -5.07
CA SER A 122 13.37 4.97 -4.61
C SER A 122 13.10 4.82 -3.11
N PHE A 123 12.87 3.59 -2.65
CA PHE A 123 12.59 3.31 -1.25
C PHE A 123 13.66 3.88 -0.31
N GLU A 124 14.93 3.77 -0.66
CA GLU A 124 16.04 4.28 0.12
C GLU A 124 16.03 5.80 0.22
N VAL A 125 15.74 6.49 -0.88
CA VAL A 125 15.63 7.96 -0.90
C VAL A 125 14.46 8.42 -0.04
N LEU A 126 13.28 7.80 -0.18
CA LEU A 126 12.09 8.15 0.60
C LEU A 126 12.29 7.85 2.07
N LYS A 127 12.89 6.70 2.42
CA LYS A 127 13.22 6.34 3.80
C LYS A 127 14.19 7.34 4.43
N LYS A 128 15.23 7.75 3.70
CA LYS A 128 16.15 8.80 4.16
C LYS A 128 15.43 10.13 4.35
N THR A 129 14.57 10.50 3.42
CA THR A 129 13.77 11.73 3.53
C THR A 129 12.87 11.72 4.75
N GLU A 130 12.26 10.59 5.08
CA GLU A 130 11.46 10.43 6.30
C GLU A 130 12.29 10.65 7.57
N ILE A 131 13.51 10.09 7.61
CA ILE A 131 14.44 10.27 8.74
C ILE A 131 14.84 11.76 8.89
N ASP A 132 15.16 12.41 7.79
CA ASP A 132 15.69 13.77 7.80
C ASP A 132 14.62 14.85 8.01
N LYS A 133 13.40 14.63 7.49
CA LYS A 133 12.32 15.65 7.42
C LYS A 133 11.01 15.22 8.05
N GLY A 134 10.89 13.95 8.44
CA GLY A 134 9.62 13.33 8.82
C GLY A 134 8.76 12.97 7.61
N PHE A 135 7.65 12.29 7.90
CA PHE A 135 6.65 11.92 6.91
C PHE A 135 5.24 12.05 7.52
N THR A 136 4.30 12.57 6.77
CA THR A 136 2.93 12.85 7.25
C THR A 136 2.18 11.60 7.68
N GLU A 137 2.38 10.49 6.96
CA GLU A 137 1.74 9.19 7.22
C GLU A 137 2.43 8.38 8.35
N ALA A 138 3.54 8.91 8.92
CA ALA A 138 4.19 8.27 10.05
C ALA A 138 3.34 8.47 11.32
N VAL A 139 2.87 7.37 11.90
CA VAL A 139 1.95 7.40 13.06
C VAL A 139 2.69 7.48 14.38
N PRO A 140 2.15 8.16 15.41
CA PRO A 140 2.75 8.18 16.75
C PRO A 140 2.70 6.80 17.40
N THR A 141 3.69 6.47 18.24
CA THR A 141 3.64 5.23 19.01
C THR A 141 2.59 5.33 20.13
N ARG A 142 1.97 4.20 20.49
CA ARG A 142 0.97 4.12 21.58
C ARG A 142 1.57 4.53 22.93
N GLU A 143 2.84 4.18 23.14
CA GLU A 143 3.54 4.45 24.42
C GLU A 143 4.02 5.90 24.55
N ASN A 144 4.39 6.53 23.44
CA ASN A 144 4.93 7.88 23.44
C ASN A 144 4.54 8.64 22.16
N LYS A 145 3.59 9.57 22.30
CA LYS A 145 3.09 10.37 21.17
C LYS A 145 4.16 11.25 20.49
N ASN A 146 5.30 11.48 21.14
CA ASN A 146 6.42 12.23 20.56
C ASN A 146 7.32 11.36 19.69
N LYS A 147 7.18 10.02 19.75
CA LYS A 147 7.89 9.09 18.89
C LYS A 147 6.96 8.63 17.78
N LYS A 148 7.47 8.58 16.56
CA LYS A 148 6.73 8.09 15.38
C LYS A 148 7.25 6.74 14.94
N ILE A 149 6.33 5.90 14.45
CA ILE A 149 6.66 4.66 13.76
C ILE A 149 7.00 5.02 12.32
N PRO A 150 8.18 4.62 11.82
CA PRO A 150 8.55 4.88 10.44
C PRO A 150 7.55 4.26 9.46
N PHE A 151 7.10 5.04 8.50
CA PHE A 151 6.27 4.56 7.40
C PHE A 151 7.09 3.68 6.45
N PHE A 152 8.29 4.13 6.05
CA PHE A 152 9.21 3.36 5.21
C PHE A 152 10.02 2.36 6.06
N ASN A 153 9.36 1.29 6.52
CA ASN A 153 9.97 0.29 7.42
C ASN A 153 10.81 -0.74 6.62
N LEU A 154 10.22 -1.88 6.27
CA LEU A 154 10.93 -2.99 5.61
C LEU A 154 11.01 -2.86 4.08
N GLY A 155 9.97 -2.30 3.45
CA GLY A 155 9.90 -2.09 2.00
C GLY A 155 10.15 -3.37 1.19
N PRO A 156 11.11 -3.33 0.23
CA PRO A 156 11.45 -4.51 -0.58
C PRO A 156 12.01 -5.69 0.22
N LYS A 157 12.56 -5.45 1.41
CA LYS A 157 13.09 -6.50 2.31
C LYS A 157 11.99 -7.25 3.07
N ASN A 158 10.74 -6.81 2.96
CA ASN A 158 9.62 -7.48 3.61
C ASN A 158 9.29 -8.79 2.89
N ASN A 159 9.86 -9.87 3.37
CA ASN A 159 9.63 -11.23 2.91
C ASN A 159 9.07 -12.07 4.06
N TRP A 160 7.79 -12.43 3.98
CA TRP A 160 7.09 -13.20 5.00
C TRP A 160 7.79 -14.50 5.39
N LYS A 161 8.46 -15.16 4.44
CA LYS A 161 9.20 -16.41 4.66
C LYS A 161 10.31 -16.27 5.71
N ASN A 162 10.86 -15.07 5.86
CA ASN A 162 11.96 -14.80 6.78
C ASN A 162 11.51 -14.10 8.07
N ILE A 163 10.29 -13.56 8.07
CA ILE A 163 9.83 -12.65 9.14
C ILE A 163 8.73 -13.28 9.99
N LEU A 164 7.79 -14.01 9.37
CA LEU A 164 6.69 -14.62 10.10
C LEU A 164 7.15 -15.89 10.83
N THR A 165 6.65 -16.06 12.06
CA THR A 165 6.82 -17.30 12.83
C THR A 165 6.06 -18.45 12.17
N GLU A 166 6.43 -19.69 12.48
CA GLU A 166 5.74 -20.89 11.96
C GLU A 166 4.26 -20.88 12.34
N ASP A 167 3.95 -20.61 13.62
CA ASP A 167 2.56 -20.51 14.12
C ASP A 167 1.72 -19.52 13.31
N LEU A 168 2.30 -18.34 13.00
CA LEU A 168 1.59 -17.33 12.22
C LEU A 168 1.38 -17.76 10.77
N ARG A 169 2.32 -18.48 10.17
CA ARG A 169 2.17 -19.03 8.82
C ARG A 169 1.04 -20.06 8.77
N GLU A 170 1.01 -21.00 9.70
CA GLU A 170 -0.04 -22.03 9.79
C GLU A 170 -1.44 -21.42 9.98
N LYS A 171 -1.55 -20.34 10.75
CA LYS A 171 -2.81 -19.61 10.93
C LYS A 171 -3.29 -18.91 9.66
N LEU A 172 -2.36 -18.50 8.79
CA LEU A 172 -2.69 -17.78 7.53
C LEU A 172 -2.98 -18.72 6.35
N ASP A 173 -2.54 -19.97 6.42
CA ASP A 173 -2.78 -20.97 5.38
C ASP A 173 -4.14 -21.71 5.57
N LYS A 174 -4.83 -21.48 6.68
CA LYS A 174 -6.20 -21.94 6.99
C LYS A 174 -7.25 -20.96 6.48
#